data_1e525c918b3057e79e557591fb508aa8
#
_entry.id   1e525c918b3057e79e557591fb508aa8
#
_cell.length_a   1.000
_cell.length_b   1.000
_cell.length_c   1.000
_cell.angle_alpha   90.00
_cell.angle_beta   90.00
_cell.angle_gamma   90.00
#
_symmetry.space_group_name_H-M   'P 1'
#
loop_
_entity.id
_entity.type
_entity.pdbx_description
1 polymer ?
#
loop_
_entity_poly.entity_id
_entity_poly.type
_entity_poly.pdbx_seq_one_letter_code
_entity_poly.pdbx_strand_id
1 'polypeptide(L)'
;MKNLIALFFISAMLVSCAGTKNKSSNTWHSLFDGKTLNGWRVGDNAQTFSVQNGTIVANGEVAHLFYEGDVMNHEFKNFEFKAQVMTTKGSNSGIYFHTTFQQGGWPEKGYEVQVNNSHTDWRRTGSLYAIEDVKEVYVPDNQWYTESITVQGKKVTIKINDKTVVEYTEPENVDRPDGMKGRVLSSGTFALQGHDPNSKVFFKDLMVKGLPD
;
A
#
# COMPACT_ATOMS: atom_id res chain seq x y z
N MET A 1 -35.19 -55.63 48.06
CA MET A 1 -35.20 -54.24 47.65
C MET A 1 -33.76 -53.85 47.35
N LYS A 2 -33.39 -53.78 46.05
CA LYS A 2 -32.01 -53.47 45.59
C LYS A 2 -32.00 -52.07 45.02
N ASN A 3 -31.33 -51.14 45.68
CA ASN A 3 -31.16 -49.78 45.21
C ASN A 3 -30.05 -49.74 44.16
N LEU A 4 -30.39 -49.36 42.92
CA LEU A 4 -29.45 -49.10 41.85
C LEU A 4 -29.09 -47.62 41.89
N ILE A 5 -27.79 -47.31 42.17
CA ILE A 5 -27.26 -45.94 42.09
C ILE A 5 -26.70 -45.79 40.68
N ALA A 6 -27.32 -44.91 39.86
CA ALA A 6 -26.79 -44.54 38.56
C ALA A 6 -25.76 -43.38 38.71
N LEU A 7 -24.50 -43.66 38.38
CA LEU A 7 -23.46 -42.65 38.27
C LEU A 7 -23.57 -41.95 36.90
N PHE A 8 -23.88 -40.64 36.91
CA PHE A 8 -23.80 -39.79 35.71
C PHE A 8 -22.35 -39.30 35.56
N PHE A 9 -21.68 -39.75 34.51
CA PHE A 9 -20.39 -39.17 34.09
C PHE A 9 -20.67 -37.92 33.25
N ILE A 10 -20.37 -36.73 33.78
CA ILE A 10 -20.36 -35.48 33.01
C ILE A 10 -18.99 -35.39 32.33
N SER A 11 -18.96 -35.62 31.02
CA SER A 11 -17.78 -35.40 30.20
C SER A 11 -17.67 -33.91 29.86
N ALA A 12 -16.75 -33.21 30.47
CA ALA A 12 -16.43 -31.83 30.13
C ALA A 12 -15.60 -31.78 28.82
N MET A 13 -16.24 -31.38 27.70
CA MET A 13 -15.52 -31.07 26.47
C MET A 13 -14.78 -29.75 26.64
N LEU A 14 -13.47 -29.82 26.75
CA LEU A 14 -12.58 -28.65 26.62
C LEU A 14 -12.54 -28.24 25.14
N VAL A 15 -13.28 -27.21 24.79
CA VAL A 15 -13.14 -26.55 23.48
C VAL A 15 -11.83 -25.77 23.51
N SER A 16 -10.78 -26.34 22.92
CA SER A 16 -9.53 -25.66 22.66
C SER A 16 -9.73 -24.68 21.53
N CYS A 17 -9.85 -23.38 21.82
CA CYS A 17 -9.71 -22.33 20.82
C CYS A 17 -8.25 -22.30 20.34
N ALA A 18 -7.94 -23.08 19.31
CA ALA A 18 -6.69 -22.92 18.58
C ALA A 18 -6.75 -21.58 17.84
N GLY A 19 -6.12 -20.57 18.40
CA GLY A 19 -5.88 -19.32 17.70
C GLY A 19 -5.11 -19.62 16.41
N THR A 20 -5.76 -19.44 15.26
CA THR A 20 -5.10 -19.48 13.95
C THR A 20 -4.07 -18.38 13.91
N LYS A 21 -2.79 -18.71 14.20
CA LYS A 21 -1.68 -17.84 13.82
C LYS A 21 -1.75 -17.72 12.31
N ASN A 22 -2.08 -16.53 11.80
CA ASN A 22 -1.93 -16.21 10.40
C ASN A 22 -0.48 -16.54 10.01
N LYS A 23 -0.30 -17.67 9.32
CA LYS A 23 0.96 -17.94 8.63
C LYS A 23 1.06 -16.89 7.54
N SER A 24 2.02 -15.95 7.67
CA SER A 24 2.37 -15.09 6.55
C SER A 24 2.61 -15.99 5.34
N SER A 25 1.79 -15.85 4.32
CA SER A 25 2.01 -16.62 3.11
C SER A 25 3.17 -15.96 2.38
N ASN A 26 4.28 -16.69 2.19
CA ASN A 26 5.42 -16.21 1.39
C ASN A 26 5.06 -16.15 -0.11
N THR A 27 3.79 -15.95 -0.43
CA THR A 27 3.21 -15.97 -1.78
C THR A 27 2.86 -14.55 -2.21
N TRP A 28 3.21 -14.21 -3.42
CA TRP A 28 2.80 -12.97 -4.05
C TRP A 28 1.35 -13.04 -4.50
N HIS A 29 0.58 -12.02 -4.16
CA HIS A 29 -0.81 -11.83 -4.55
C HIS A 29 -0.92 -10.62 -5.46
N SER A 30 -1.70 -10.75 -6.54
CA SER A 30 -2.04 -9.61 -7.39
C SER A 30 -3.14 -8.76 -6.75
N LEU A 31 -2.97 -7.44 -6.76
CA LEU A 31 -3.96 -6.48 -6.34
C LEU A 31 -4.78 -5.91 -7.51
N PHE A 32 -4.41 -6.24 -8.74
CA PHE A 32 -5.05 -5.75 -9.97
C PHE A 32 -5.16 -6.88 -10.99
N ASP A 33 -6.34 -7.05 -11.57
CA ASP A 33 -6.65 -8.11 -12.53
C ASP A 33 -6.25 -7.78 -13.99
N GLY A 34 -5.73 -6.57 -14.22
CA GLY A 34 -5.39 -6.08 -15.56
C GLY A 34 -6.60 -5.67 -16.41
N LYS A 35 -7.83 -5.68 -15.88
CA LYS A 35 -9.06 -5.48 -16.66
C LYS A 35 -10.04 -4.50 -16.02
N THR A 36 -10.16 -4.54 -14.71
CA THR A 36 -11.18 -3.79 -13.96
C THR A 36 -10.58 -3.13 -12.71
N LEU A 37 -11.29 -2.17 -12.13
CA LEU A 37 -10.99 -1.62 -10.81
C LEU A 37 -11.71 -2.39 -9.70
N ASN A 38 -12.14 -3.63 -9.92
CA ASN A 38 -12.72 -4.46 -8.88
C ASN A 38 -11.74 -4.63 -7.70
N GLY A 39 -12.23 -4.45 -6.47
CA GLY A 39 -11.38 -4.42 -5.28
C GLY A 39 -10.66 -3.09 -5.05
N TRP A 40 -10.96 -2.07 -5.86
CA TRP A 40 -10.46 -0.72 -5.69
C TRP A 40 -11.62 0.27 -5.54
N ARG A 41 -11.45 1.26 -4.69
CA ARG A 41 -12.42 2.32 -4.45
C ARG A 41 -11.78 3.69 -4.62
N VAL A 42 -12.41 4.51 -5.44
CA VAL A 42 -12.01 5.92 -5.60
C VAL A 42 -12.79 6.77 -4.60
N GLY A 43 -12.14 7.77 -4.02
CA GLY A 43 -12.80 8.86 -3.30
C GLY A 43 -13.47 9.84 -4.26
N ASP A 44 -13.21 11.12 -4.10
CA ASP A 44 -13.68 12.16 -5.03
C ASP A 44 -13.01 11.98 -6.41
N ASN A 45 -13.63 12.58 -7.44
CA ASN A 45 -13.10 12.63 -8.81
C ASN A 45 -12.82 11.23 -9.41
N ALA A 46 -13.76 10.31 -9.31
CA ALA A 46 -13.58 8.93 -9.77
C ALA A 46 -13.11 8.81 -11.24
N GLN A 47 -13.46 9.77 -12.09
CA GLN A 47 -13.04 9.83 -13.50
C GLN A 47 -11.52 10.00 -13.70
N THR A 48 -10.76 10.34 -12.65
CA THR A 48 -9.29 10.43 -12.67
C THR A 48 -8.64 9.06 -12.92
N PHE A 49 -9.32 7.97 -12.54
CA PHE A 49 -8.81 6.63 -12.75
C PHE A 49 -9.58 5.87 -13.81
N SER A 50 -8.83 5.20 -14.68
CA SER A 50 -9.39 4.31 -15.71
C SER A 50 -8.50 3.10 -15.92
N VAL A 51 -9.04 2.06 -16.57
CA VAL A 51 -8.23 0.92 -17.02
C VAL A 51 -8.06 0.99 -18.53
N GLN A 52 -6.83 1.01 -19.00
CA GLN A 52 -6.48 1.06 -20.41
C GLN A 52 -5.34 0.09 -20.72
N ASN A 53 -5.53 -0.82 -21.67
CA ASN A 53 -4.49 -1.75 -22.14
C ASN A 53 -3.78 -2.51 -21.00
N GLY A 54 -4.52 -3.01 -20.02
CA GLY A 54 -3.96 -3.76 -18.91
C GLY A 54 -3.29 -2.91 -17.82
N THR A 55 -3.50 -1.60 -17.84
CA THR A 55 -2.93 -0.67 -16.86
C THR A 55 -4.00 0.15 -16.16
N ILE A 56 -3.80 0.48 -14.89
CA ILE A 56 -4.50 1.58 -14.22
C ILE A 56 -3.85 2.87 -14.70
N VAL A 57 -4.65 3.80 -15.20
CA VAL A 57 -4.21 5.13 -15.61
C VAL A 57 -4.76 6.15 -14.63
N ALA A 58 -3.89 6.93 -14.01
CA ALA A 58 -4.22 8.09 -13.21
C ALA A 58 -4.00 9.34 -14.07
N ASN A 59 -5.09 10.05 -14.43
CA ASN A 59 -5.03 11.29 -15.22
C ASN A 59 -6.32 12.09 -15.02
N GLY A 60 -6.29 13.13 -14.24
CA GLY A 60 -7.44 13.99 -13.92
C GLY A 60 -7.20 14.80 -12.64
N GLU A 61 -8.29 15.28 -12.06
CA GLU A 61 -8.28 16.04 -10.80
C GLU A 61 -7.71 15.22 -9.64
N VAL A 62 -7.35 15.90 -8.55
CA VAL A 62 -6.86 15.25 -7.32
C VAL A 62 -7.83 14.16 -6.88
N ALA A 63 -7.32 12.95 -6.78
CA ALA A 63 -8.10 11.77 -6.39
C ALA A 63 -7.17 10.68 -5.84
N HIS A 64 -7.73 9.76 -5.05
CA HIS A 64 -6.99 8.60 -4.56
C HIS A 64 -7.81 7.34 -4.79
N LEU A 65 -7.13 6.31 -5.31
CA LEU A 65 -7.69 5.00 -5.58
C LEU A 65 -7.19 4.02 -4.52
N PHE A 66 -8.06 3.65 -3.57
CA PHE A 66 -7.73 2.81 -2.42
C PHE A 66 -8.02 1.35 -2.72
N TYR A 67 -7.13 0.46 -2.31
CA TYR A 67 -7.38 -0.97 -2.39
C TYR A 67 -8.28 -1.42 -1.23
N GLU A 68 -9.43 -2.00 -1.56
CA GLU A 68 -10.41 -2.57 -0.62
C GLU A 68 -10.77 -4.04 -0.99
N GLY A 69 -9.91 -4.71 -1.77
CA GLY A 69 -10.11 -6.10 -2.16
C GLY A 69 -9.77 -7.10 -1.04
N ASP A 70 -9.98 -8.38 -1.34
CA ASP A 70 -9.95 -9.45 -0.33
C ASP A 70 -8.54 -9.90 0.07
N VAL A 71 -7.49 -9.50 -0.66
CA VAL A 71 -6.12 -9.92 -0.32
C VAL A 71 -5.75 -9.39 1.06
N MET A 72 -5.51 -10.31 1.99
CA MET A 72 -5.17 -10.04 3.40
C MET A 72 -6.18 -9.10 4.08
N ASN A 73 -7.45 -9.13 3.65
CA ASN A 73 -8.53 -8.22 4.10
C ASN A 73 -8.14 -6.73 3.97
N HIS A 74 -7.35 -6.38 2.94
CA HIS A 74 -6.75 -5.04 2.70
C HIS A 74 -6.11 -4.41 3.93
N GLU A 75 -5.58 -5.24 4.83
CA GLU A 75 -4.90 -4.82 6.05
C GLU A 75 -3.46 -5.34 6.04
N PHE A 76 -2.54 -4.49 5.64
CA PHE A 76 -1.11 -4.82 5.48
C PHE A 76 -0.31 -4.14 6.59
N LYS A 77 0.48 -4.90 7.35
CA LYS A 77 1.38 -4.41 8.41
C LYS A 77 2.83 -4.57 7.98
N ASN A 78 3.30 -5.80 7.86
CA ASN A 78 4.60 -6.15 7.31
C ASN A 78 4.41 -6.76 5.93
N PHE A 79 5.07 -6.21 4.92
CA PHE A 79 4.84 -6.63 3.55
C PHE A 79 6.02 -6.31 2.63
N GLU A 80 6.07 -6.99 1.50
CA GLU A 80 6.73 -6.53 0.28
C GLU A 80 5.64 -6.18 -0.75
N PHE A 81 5.69 -4.98 -1.28
CA PHE A 81 4.85 -4.51 -2.39
C PHE A 81 5.74 -4.17 -3.57
N LYS A 82 5.22 -4.38 -4.78
CA LYS A 82 5.84 -3.89 -6.01
C LYS A 82 4.78 -3.56 -7.05
N ALA A 83 5.10 -2.58 -7.88
CA ALA A 83 4.32 -2.22 -9.06
C ALA A 83 5.25 -1.86 -10.22
N GLN A 84 4.79 -2.10 -11.45
CA GLN A 84 5.35 -1.47 -12.63
C GLN A 84 4.70 -0.10 -12.78
N VAL A 85 5.52 0.94 -12.90
CA VAL A 85 5.08 2.32 -13.00
C VAL A 85 5.70 2.97 -14.23
N MET A 86 4.95 3.87 -14.87
CA MET A 86 5.45 4.71 -15.95
C MET A 86 4.82 6.10 -15.85
N THR A 87 5.65 7.14 -15.83
CA THR A 87 5.23 8.55 -15.86
C THR A 87 5.32 9.12 -17.27
N THR A 88 4.46 10.08 -17.60
CA THR A 88 4.72 11.00 -18.72
C THR A 88 5.45 12.23 -18.23
N LYS A 89 6.01 13.02 -19.14
CA LYS A 89 6.78 14.23 -18.80
C LYS A 89 5.97 15.18 -17.93
N GLY A 90 6.55 15.64 -16.85
CA GLY A 90 5.95 16.59 -15.91
C GLY A 90 4.88 16.00 -15.01
N SER A 91 4.72 14.67 -14.96
CA SER A 91 3.72 14.02 -14.11
C SER A 91 4.18 13.85 -12.68
N ASN A 92 3.20 13.92 -11.78
CA ASN A 92 3.32 13.66 -10.35
C ASN A 92 2.23 12.66 -9.92
N SER A 93 2.58 11.76 -9.04
CA SER A 93 1.71 10.76 -8.42
C SER A 93 2.38 10.20 -7.16
N GLY A 94 1.76 9.20 -6.53
CA GLY A 94 2.30 8.52 -5.35
C GLY A 94 1.64 7.18 -5.11
N ILE A 95 2.35 6.33 -4.37
CA ILE A 95 1.85 5.07 -3.84
C ILE A 95 1.81 5.20 -2.32
N TYR A 96 0.60 5.18 -1.75
CA TYR A 96 0.41 5.20 -0.30
C TYR A 96 0.39 3.79 0.26
N PHE A 97 0.90 3.64 1.47
CA PHE A 97 0.79 2.41 2.26
C PHE A 97 0.45 2.71 3.72
N HIS A 98 -0.11 1.73 4.45
CA HIS A 98 -0.68 1.88 5.79
C HIS A 98 -1.77 2.95 5.87
N THR A 99 -2.40 3.25 4.75
CA THR A 99 -3.50 4.21 4.67
C THR A 99 -4.86 3.55 4.92
N THR A 100 -5.91 4.32 4.84
CA THR A 100 -7.31 3.86 4.92
C THR A 100 -8.14 4.70 3.97
N PHE A 101 -9.29 4.18 3.53
CA PHE A 101 -10.18 4.94 2.65
C PHE A 101 -10.48 6.33 3.25
N GLN A 102 -10.36 7.33 2.40
CA GLN A 102 -10.71 8.72 2.67
C GLN A 102 -11.43 9.28 1.44
N GLN A 103 -12.56 9.96 1.65
CA GLN A 103 -13.41 10.42 0.55
C GLN A 103 -12.71 11.49 -0.31
N GLY A 104 -12.02 12.42 0.30
CA GLY A 104 -11.37 13.52 -0.42
C GLY A 104 -10.11 14.01 0.30
N GLY A 105 -9.39 14.93 -0.35
CA GLY A 105 -8.13 15.45 0.14
C GLY A 105 -6.97 14.46 0.03
N TRP A 106 -5.84 14.81 0.62
CA TRP A 106 -4.65 13.96 0.69
C TRP A 106 -4.81 12.95 1.83
N PRO A 107 -4.45 11.66 1.63
CA PRO A 107 -4.52 10.66 2.69
C PRO A 107 -3.76 11.11 3.94
N GLU A 108 -4.47 11.19 5.06
CA GLU A 108 -3.91 11.66 6.33
C GLU A 108 -3.14 10.56 7.06
N LYS A 109 -3.48 9.29 6.82
CA LYS A 109 -2.89 8.13 7.47
C LYS A 109 -1.88 7.42 6.56
N GLY A 110 -0.78 6.95 7.16
CA GLY A 110 0.26 6.17 6.49
C GLY A 110 1.28 7.04 5.76
N TYR A 111 2.04 6.43 4.89
CA TYR A 111 3.13 7.05 4.16
C TYR A 111 2.84 7.08 2.66
N GLU A 112 3.46 8.01 1.99
CA GLU A 112 3.49 8.12 0.54
C GLU A 112 4.90 7.84 0.01
N VAL A 113 5.00 6.98 -1.00
CA VAL A 113 6.18 6.83 -1.83
C VAL A 113 5.93 7.58 -3.13
N GLN A 114 6.78 8.56 -3.39
CA GLN A 114 6.63 9.50 -4.48
C GLN A 114 6.85 8.86 -5.85
N VAL A 115 6.02 9.24 -6.82
CA VAL A 115 6.13 8.92 -8.25
C VAL A 115 6.28 10.22 -9.03
N ASN A 116 7.50 10.64 -9.27
CA ASN A 116 7.81 11.92 -9.91
C ASN A 116 9.21 11.88 -10.55
N ASN A 117 9.27 11.76 -11.88
CA ASN A 117 10.55 11.77 -12.58
C ASN A 117 10.94 13.17 -13.06
N SER A 118 9.99 14.04 -13.38
CA SER A 118 10.28 15.34 -14.01
C SER A 118 9.30 16.47 -13.67
N HIS A 119 8.39 16.28 -12.71
CA HIS A 119 7.50 17.34 -12.23
C HIS A 119 8.28 18.47 -11.54
N THR A 120 7.65 19.61 -11.35
CA THR A 120 8.27 20.80 -10.70
C THR A 120 8.55 20.63 -9.21
N ASP A 121 7.80 19.76 -8.50
CA ASP A 121 8.22 19.33 -7.15
C ASP A 121 9.59 18.64 -7.26
N TRP A 122 10.51 19.02 -6.38
CA TRP A 122 11.88 18.52 -6.40
C TRP A 122 12.05 17.11 -5.84
N ARG A 123 11.04 16.61 -5.09
CA ARG A 123 11.04 15.26 -4.55
C ARG A 123 10.83 14.25 -5.67
N ARG A 124 11.78 13.35 -5.85
CA ARG A 124 11.78 12.41 -6.97
C ARG A 124 11.21 11.04 -6.57
N THR A 125 10.91 10.26 -7.59
CA THR A 125 10.45 8.87 -7.48
C THR A 125 11.26 8.10 -6.47
N GLY A 126 10.56 7.39 -5.57
CA GLY A 126 11.16 6.63 -4.48
C GLY A 126 11.38 7.43 -3.19
N SER A 127 11.10 8.75 -3.13
CA SER A 127 11.07 9.47 -1.86
C SER A 127 10.03 8.87 -0.92
N LEU A 128 10.36 8.64 0.34
CA LEU A 128 9.37 8.55 1.41
C LEU A 128 8.97 9.99 1.73
N TYR A 129 7.88 10.46 1.11
CA TYR A 129 7.52 11.88 0.95
C TYR A 129 7.61 12.68 2.25
N ALA A 130 8.47 13.71 2.26
CA ALA A 130 8.72 14.62 3.37
C ALA A 130 9.25 13.94 4.66
N ILE A 131 9.78 12.71 4.54
CA ILE A 131 10.42 11.95 5.62
C ILE A 131 11.87 11.65 5.24
N GLU A 132 12.09 10.96 4.11
CA GLU A 132 13.40 10.65 3.55
C GLU A 132 13.33 10.90 2.04
N ASP A 133 13.66 12.13 1.64
CA ASP A 133 13.43 12.59 0.28
C ASP A 133 14.63 12.31 -0.66
N VAL A 134 14.31 11.82 -1.85
CA VAL A 134 15.25 11.59 -2.96
C VAL A 134 15.23 12.79 -3.90
N LYS A 135 16.42 13.26 -4.32
CA LYS A 135 16.60 14.35 -5.30
C LYS A 135 17.04 13.82 -6.68
N GLU A 136 17.62 12.64 -6.69
CA GLU A 136 18.17 12.03 -7.89
C GLU A 136 17.07 11.40 -8.75
N VAL A 137 17.15 11.58 -10.06
CA VAL A 137 16.26 10.93 -11.04
C VAL A 137 16.89 9.62 -11.47
N TYR A 138 16.27 8.50 -11.09
CA TYR A 138 16.79 7.15 -11.39
C TYR A 138 16.27 6.59 -12.70
N VAL A 139 15.12 7.06 -13.16
CA VAL A 139 14.45 6.57 -14.36
C VAL A 139 13.85 7.73 -15.15
N PRO A 140 13.94 7.71 -16.50
CA PRO A 140 13.32 8.75 -17.33
C PRO A 140 11.80 8.53 -17.45
N ASP A 141 11.09 9.58 -17.88
CA ASP A 141 9.71 9.48 -18.27
C ASP A 141 9.52 8.55 -19.48
N ASN A 142 8.30 8.05 -19.67
CA ASN A 142 7.89 7.15 -20.75
C ASN A 142 8.64 5.81 -20.77
N GLN A 143 9.21 5.38 -19.65
CA GLN A 143 9.80 4.07 -19.46
C GLN A 143 9.17 3.38 -18.25
N TRP A 144 8.90 2.08 -18.40
CA TRP A 144 8.47 1.25 -17.28
C TRP A 144 9.61 0.99 -16.32
N TYR A 145 9.34 1.11 -15.04
CA TYR A 145 10.24 0.73 -13.95
C TYR A 145 9.47 0.03 -12.84
N THR A 146 10.18 -0.74 -12.04
CA THR A 146 9.62 -1.34 -10.84
C THR A 146 9.84 -0.41 -9.66
N GLU A 147 8.77 -0.04 -8.97
CA GLU A 147 8.82 0.57 -7.66
C GLU A 147 8.45 -0.48 -6.61
N SER A 148 9.36 -0.71 -5.65
CA SER A 148 9.18 -1.71 -4.60
C SER A 148 9.27 -1.07 -3.23
N ILE A 149 8.36 -1.48 -2.34
CA ILE A 149 8.24 -1.00 -0.98
C ILE A 149 8.26 -2.22 -0.06
N THR A 150 9.22 -2.28 0.86
CA THR A 150 9.27 -3.31 1.90
C THR A 150 9.09 -2.66 3.25
N VAL A 151 8.14 -3.14 4.02
CA VAL A 151 7.96 -2.77 5.43
C VAL A 151 8.15 -4.00 6.30
N GLN A 152 9.11 -3.95 7.23
CA GLN A 152 9.37 -5.01 8.18
C GLN A 152 9.63 -4.38 9.56
N GLY A 153 8.71 -4.56 10.50
CA GLY A 153 8.77 -3.89 11.80
C GLY A 153 8.78 -2.37 11.63
N LYS A 154 9.86 -1.73 12.06
CA LYS A 154 10.06 -0.28 11.94
C LYS A 154 10.85 0.16 10.70
N LYS A 155 11.30 -0.78 9.88
CA LYS A 155 12.12 -0.48 8.71
C LYS A 155 11.28 -0.41 7.43
N VAL A 156 11.47 0.68 6.68
CA VAL A 156 10.95 0.87 5.32
C VAL A 156 12.14 0.85 4.37
N THR A 157 12.06 0.04 3.32
CA THR A 157 13.05 0.02 2.23
C THR A 157 12.32 0.27 0.91
N ILE A 158 12.78 1.25 0.15
CA ILE A 158 12.22 1.59 -1.16
C ILE A 158 13.28 1.33 -2.22
N LYS A 159 12.88 0.66 -3.30
CA LYS A 159 13.76 0.40 -4.46
C LYS A 159 13.10 0.88 -5.74
N ILE A 160 13.92 1.44 -6.61
CA ILE A 160 13.60 1.71 -8.01
C ILE A 160 14.40 0.73 -8.86
N ASN A 161 13.68 -0.15 -9.56
CA ASN A 161 14.25 -1.37 -10.13
C ASN A 161 14.96 -2.17 -9.03
N ASP A 162 16.24 -2.48 -9.16
CA ASP A 162 17.01 -3.21 -8.16
C ASP A 162 17.78 -2.29 -7.21
N LYS A 163 17.78 -0.96 -7.45
CA LYS A 163 18.53 0.01 -6.65
C LYS A 163 17.74 0.44 -5.42
N THR A 164 18.27 0.21 -4.23
CA THR A 164 17.75 0.80 -3.00
C THR A 164 17.99 2.31 -3.02
N VAL A 165 16.92 3.09 -2.88
CA VAL A 165 16.94 4.56 -2.91
C VAL A 165 16.62 5.17 -1.56
N VAL A 166 15.85 4.47 -0.71
CA VAL A 166 15.55 4.84 0.68
C VAL A 166 15.66 3.64 1.58
N GLU A 167 16.30 3.82 2.74
CA GLU A 167 16.24 2.94 3.91
C GLU A 167 15.92 3.81 5.13
N TYR A 168 14.69 3.75 5.60
CA TYR A 168 14.21 4.50 6.74
C TYR A 168 13.88 3.57 7.89
N THR A 169 14.31 3.92 9.10
CA THR A 169 13.89 3.23 10.33
C THR A 169 13.12 4.23 11.20
N GLU A 170 11.84 3.95 11.42
CA GLU A 170 10.99 4.82 12.23
C GLU A 170 11.46 4.85 13.69
N PRO A 171 11.70 6.03 14.28
CA PRO A 171 12.12 6.15 15.66
C PRO A 171 11.00 5.73 16.64
N GLU A 172 11.35 5.49 17.91
CA GLU A 172 10.37 5.12 18.95
C GLU A 172 9.34 6.24 19.18
N ASN A 173 9.81 7.47 19.22
CA ASN A 173 8.99 8.66 19.44
C ASN A 173 8.95 9.48 18.14
N VAL A 174 7.93 9.22 17.33
CA VAL A 174 7.74 9.94 16.08
C VAL A 174 7.12 11.30 16.37
N ASP A 175 7.83 12.37 16.01
CA ASP A 175 7.27 13.71 15.96
C ASP A 175 7.10 14.16 14.50
N ARG A 176 5.91 14.59 14.15
CA ARG A 176 5.54 15.05 12.81
C ARG A 176 4.92 16.43 12.88
N PRO A 177 5.17 17.29 11.90
CA PRO A 177 4.48 18.57 11.76
C PRO A 177 2.94 18.41 11.72
N ASP A 178 2.24 19.47 12.03
CA ASP A 178 0.79 19.52 11.84
C ASP A 178 0.46 19.23 10.36
N GLY A 179 -0.61 18.49 10.14
CA GLY A 179 -0.98 17.97 8.80
C GLY A 179 -0.25 16.69 8.37
N MET A 180 0.76 16.22 9.16
CA MET A 180 1.49 14.98 8.90
C MET A 180 1.47 14.00 10.07
N LYS A 181 0.68 14.25 11.10
CA LYS A 181 0.63 13.42 12.34
C LYS A 181 0.32 11.94 12.07
N GLY A 182 -0.41 11.63 11.02
CA GLY A 182 -0.72 10.26 10.61
C GLY A 182 0.37 9.56 9.81
N ARG A 183 1.50 10.22 9.49
CA ARG A 183 2.66 9.61 8.81
C ARG A 183 3.49 8.83 9.80
N VAL A 184 2.94 7.69 10.21
CA VAL A 184 3.54 6.73 11.14
C VAL A 184 3.28 5.32 10.66
N LEU A 185 4.21 4.39 10.95
CA LEU A 185 4.01 2.97 10.67
C LEU A 185 2.89 2.41 11.54
N SER A 186 2.00 1.68 10.91
CA SER A 186 0.86 1.05 11.56
C SER A 186 0.46 -0.22 10.80
N SER A 187 -0.75 -0.27 10.33
CA SER A 187 -1.28 -1.18 9.32
C SER A 187 -2.37 -0.46 8.54
N GLY A 188 -2.74 -0.98 7.40
CA GLY A 188 -3.78 -0.43 6.55
C GLY A 188 -3.59 -0.85 5.10
N THR A 189 -4.23 -0.15 4.20
CA THR A 189 -4.24 -0.50 2.79
C THR A 189 -3.25 0.32 1.95
N PHE A 190 -3.28 0.11 0.64
CA PHE A 190 -2.55 0.89 -0.36
C PHE A 190 -3.51 1.86 -1.05
N ALA A 191 -2.96 2.98 -1.54
CA ALA A 191 -3.66 3.83 -2.48
C ALA A 191 -2.73 4.35 -3.57
N LEU A 192 -3.29 4.59 -4.75
CA LEU A 192 -2.62 5.26 -5.86
C LEU A 192 -3.14 6.70 -5.96
N GLN A 193 -2.26 7.64 -6.28
CA GLN A 193 -2.60 9.06 -6.37
C GLN A 193 -2.85 9.50 -7.81
N GLY A 194 -3.92 10.25 -8.04
CA GLY A 194 -4.08 11.22 -9.12
C GLY A 194 -3.76 12.59 -8.58
N HIS A 195 -2.71 13.23 -9.07
CA HIS A 195 -2.17 14.44 -8.46
C HIS A 195 -2.78 15.72 -9.02
N ASP A 196 -2.90 15.84 -10.33
CA ASP A 196 -3.42 17.00 -11.03
C ASP A 196 -3.77 16.65 -12.49
N PRO A 197 -4.57 17.49 -13.20
CA PRO A 197 -4.99 17.20 -14.58
C PRO A 197 -3.87 17.10 -15.62
N ASN A 198 -2.68 17.65 -15.35
CA ASN A 198 -1.54 17.60 -16.26
C ASN A 198 -0.68 16.34 -16.02
N SER A 199 -0.90 15.67 -14.91
CA SER A 199 -0.20 14.44 -14.57
C SER A 199 -0.87 13.23 -15.20
N LYS A 200 -0.07 12.36 -15.85
CA LYS A 200 -0.52 11.09 -16.38
C LYS A 200 0.46 10.00 -16.02
N VAL A 201 0.00 9.05 -15.22
CA VAL A 201 0.81 7.95 -14.69
C VAL A 201 0.08 6.63 -14.91
N PHE A 202 0.85 5.59 -15.23
CA PHE A 202 0.38 4.25 -15.51
C PHE A 202 0.92 3.28 -14.47
N PHE A 203 0.05 2.38 -14.00
CA PHE A 203 0.41 1.34 -13.04
C PHE A 203 -0.06 -0.03 -13.54
N LYS A 204 0.76 -1.05 -13.39
CA LYS A 204 0.40 -2.45 -13.64
C LYS A 204 1.21 -3.39 -12.75
N ASP A 205 0.87 -4.67 -12.78
CA ASP A 205 1.58 -5.71 -12.02
C ASP A 205 1.73 -5.36 -10.53
N LEU A 206 0.63 -4.80 -9.95
CA LEU A 206 0.57 -4.46 -8.54
C LEU A 206 0.50 -5.75 -7.72
N MET A 207 1.58 -6.05 -7.02
CA MET A 207 1.74 -7.31 -6.28
C MET A 207 2.09 -7.03 -4.83
N VAL A 208 1.58 -7.85 -3.93
CA VAL A 208 1.92 -7.80 -2.50
C VAL A 208 2.22 -9.20 -1.96
N LYS A 209 3.12 -9.26 -1.01
CA LYS A 209 3.43 -10.45 -0.21
C LYS A 209 3.48 -10.05 1.25
N GLY A 210 2.70 -10.72 2.11
CA GLY A 210 2.76 -10.51 3.56
C GLY A 210 4.07 -11.05 4.15
N LEU A 211 4.64 -10.31 5.09
CA LEU A 211 5.80 -10.72 5.86
C LEU A 211 5.40 -11.04 7.30
N PRO A 212 6.15 -11.90 8.02
CA PRO A 212 5.88 -12.20 9.42
C PRO A 212 6.13 -10.98 10.32
N ASP A 213 5.49 -11.00 11.52
CA ASP A 213 5.76 -10.04 12.62
C ASP A 213 7.12 -10.27 13.28
#